data_0a04c90febb019eed2fb5fe9cc286695
#
_entry.id   0a04c90febb019eed2fb5fe9cc286695
#
_cell.length_a   1.000
_cell.length_b   1.000
_cell.length_c   1.000
_cell.angle_alpha   90.00
_cell.angle_beta   90.00
_cell.angle_gamma   90.00
#
_symmetry.space_group_name_H-M   'P 1'
#
loop_
_entity.id
_entity.type
_entity.pdbx_description
1 polymer ?
#
loop_
_entity_poly.entity_id
_entity_poly.type
_entity_poly.pdbx_seq_one_letter_code
_entity_poly.pdbx_strand_id
1 'polypeptide(L)'
;MATLATPFLLASCNVETSGNGSLDGFWHLERVDTLATGGTTDYSSGYVFWGVQKDLIYIKDSSNGSIGAYYLRFNQTHNSLHITKIYIDHGHEDSPCYEQGGDIPVEAIDRNLRFLGLNALPEHFKKEAINGNHMILSTEKLRLKFKKF
;
A
#
# COMPACT_ATOMS: atom_id res chain seq x y z
N MET A 1 -57.51 24.29 -0.36
CA MET A 1 -56.05 24.46 -0.22
C MET A 1 -55.41 23.10 -0.39
N ALA A 2 -54.73 22.88 -1.51
CA ALA A 2 -54.07 21.61 -1.81
C ALA A 2 -52.54 21.79 -1.57
N THR A 3 -52.03 21.05 -0.61
CA THR A 3 -50.58 21.09 -0.26
C THR A 3 -49.84 20.15 -1.18
N LEU A 4 -49.01 20.70 -2.05
CA LEU A 4 -48.13 19.95 -2.95
C LEU A 4 -46.92 19.48 -2.15
N ALA A 5 -46.80 18.19 -1.89
CA ALA A 5 -45.61 17.57 -1.30
C ALA A 5 -44.60 17.28 -2.41
N THR A 6 -43.51 18.00 -2.41
CA THR A 6 -42.37 17.79 -3.34
C THR A 6 -41.53 16.64 -2.80
N PRO A 7 -41.28 15.55 -3.58
CA PRO A 7 -40.40 14.50 -3.14
C PRO A 7 -38.92 14.97 -3.27
N PHE A 8 -38.22 15.01 -2.15
CA PHE A 8 -36.77 15.17 -2.15
C PHE A 8 -36.11 13.90 -2.71
N LEU A 9 -35.64 13.99 -3.93
CA LEU A 9 -34.74 12.97 -4.51
C LEU A 9 -33.38 13.09 -3.81
N LEU A 10 -33.12 12.19 -2.87
CA LEU A 10 -31.75 11.98 -2.34
C LEU A 10 -30.91 11.39 -3.46
N ALA A 11 -30.13 12.21 -4.14
CA ALA A 11 -29.07 11.74 -5.01
C ALA A 11 -28.03 11.04 -4.12
N SER A 12 -28.10 9.71 -4.05
CA SER A 12 -27.05 8.88 -3.47
C SER A 12 -25.80 9.08 -4.32
N CYS A 13 -24.80 9.77 -3.80
CA CYS A 13 -23.46 9.73 -4.38
C CYS A 13 -22.99 8.29 -4.35
N ASN A 14 -22.86 7.66 -5.50
CA ASN A 14 -22.18 6.38 -5.61
C ASN A 14 -20.73 6.57 -5.18
N VAL A 15 -20.42 6.21 -3.95
CA VAL A 15 -19.03 6.07 -3.50
C VAL A 15 -18.46 4.89 -4.27
N GLU A 16 -17.59 5.17 -5.23
CA GLU A 16 -16.85 4.11 -5.92
C GLU A 16 -16.04 3.33 -4.88
N THR A 17 -16.51 2.14 -4.54
CA THR A 17 -15.77 1.23 -3.70
C THR A 17 -14.66 0.60 -4.54
N SER A 18 -13.44 0.61 -4.01
CA SER A 18 -12.32 -0.11 -4.58
C SER A 18 -12.63 -1.61 -4.64
N GLY A 19 -12.30 -2.27 -5.74
CA GLY A 19 -12.60 -3.70 -5.96
C GLY A 19 -11.67 -4.67 -5.23
N ASN A 20 -10.86 -4.22 -4.25
CA ASN A 20 -9.83 -5.03 -3.60
C ASN A 20 -10.32 -5.82 -2.39
N GLY A 21 -11.59 -5.66 -2.00
CA GLY A 21 -12.17 -6.37 -0.87
C GLY A 21 -11.42 -6.08 0.44
N SER A 22 -11.07 -7.12 1.17
CA SER A 22 -10.38 -6.99 2.47
C SER A 22 -8.97 -6.39 2.38
N LEU A 23 -8.37 -6.34 1.19
CA LEU A 23 -7.05 -5.75 0.99
C LEU A 23 -7.09 -4.21 1.13
N ASP A 24 -8.21 -3.58 0.79
CA ASP A 24 -8.35 -2.13 0.93
C ASP A 24 -8.20 -1.68 2.37
N GLY A 25 -7.53 -0.56 2.54
CA GLY A 25 -7.38 0.11 3.82
C GLY A 25 -5.97 0.55 4.14
N PHE A 26 -5.78 0.94 5.38
CA PHE A 26 -4.52 1.43 5.89
C PHE A 26 -3.92 0.39 6.85
N TRP A 27 -2.73 -0.11 6.52
CA TRP A 27 -2.10 -1.24 7.16
C TRP A 27 -0.78 -0.84 7.80
N HIS A 28 -0.67 -1.01 9.11
CA HIS A 28 0.57 -0.82 9.85
C HIS A 28 1.42 -2.09 9.78
N LEU A 29 2.67 -1.96 9.34
CA LEU A 29 3.62 -3.07 9.36
C LEU A 29 4.05 -3.32 10.81
N GLU A 30 3.77 -4.51 11.31
CA GLU A 30 4.05 -4.90 12.70
C GLU A 30 5.34 -5.70 12.83
N ARG A 31 5.63 -6.54 11.83
CA ARG A 31 6.73 -7.50 11.93
C ARG A 31 7.14 -8.03 10.56
N VAL A 32 8.43 -8.23 10.40
CA VAL A 32 9.02 -8.93 9.25
C VAL A 32 9.84 -10.11 9.74
N ASP A 33 9.47 -11.32 9.30
CA ASP A 33 10.24 -12.54 9.55
C ASP A 33 11.09 -12.87 8.31
N THR A 34 12.39 -13.13 8.51
CA THR A 34 13.30 -13.60 7.46
C THR A 34 13.30 -15.13 7.45
N LEU A 35 12.68 -15.73 6.44
CA LEU A 35 12.39 -17.17 6.42
C LEU A 35 13.65 -18.05 6.33
N ALA A 36 14.68 -17.57 5.64
CA ALA A 36 15.92 -18.33 5.46
C ALA A 36 16.76 -18.47 6.76
N THR A 37 16.71 -17.46 7.63
CA THR A 37 17.52 -17.40 8.85
C THR A 37 16.73 -17.55 10.14
N GLY A 38 15.40 -17.49 10.06
CA GLY A 38 14.52 -17.42 11.22
C GLY A 38 14.60 -16.08 11.97
N GLY A 39 15.29 -15.07 11.40
CA GLY A 39 15.38 -13.75 11.98
C GLY A 39 14.04 -13.02 11.98
N THR A 40 13.86 -12.12 12.92
CA THR A 40 12.65 -11.30 13.06
C THR A 40 13.03 -9.86 13.31
N THR A 41 12.36 -8.94 12.62
CA THR A 41 12.41 -7.50 12.89
C THR A 41 11.04 -7.06 13.37
N ASP A 42 11.02 -6.41 14.52
CA ASP A 42 9.81 -5.84 15.13
C ASP A 42 9.63 -4.41 14.62
N TYR A 43 8.47 -4.14 14.04
CA TYR A 43 8.04 -2.83 13.53
C TYR A 43 6.86 -2.25 14.33
N SER A 44 6.37 -2.96 15.36
CA SER A 44 5.13 -2.63 16.08
C SER A 44 5.15 -1.26 16.76
N SER A 45 6.33 -0.76 17.12
CA SER A 45 6.53 0.60 17.64
C SER A 45 6.93 1.61 16.55
N GLY A 46 7.02 1.17 15.29
CA GLY A 46 7.40 1.99 14.15
C GLY A 46 6.21 2.70 13.50
N TYR A 47 6.49 3.32 12.36
CA TYR A 47 5.51 4.12 11.62
C TYR A 47 5.47 3.76 10.13
N VAL A 48 5.71 2.50 9.81
CA VAL A 48 5.65 1.99 8.43
C VAL A 48 4.23 1.58 8.10
N PHE A 49 3.66 2.25 7.10
CA PHE A 49 2.28 2.03 6.67
C PHE A 49 2.19 1.73 5.18
N TRP A 50 1.24 0.86 4.83
CA TRP A 50 0.79 0.56 3.49
C TRP A 50 -0.68 0.95 3.35
N GLY A 51 -0.98 1.97 2.56
CA GLY A 51 -2.35 2.38 2.23
C GLY A 51 -2.77 1.78 0.89
N VAL A 52 -3.76 0.91 0.88
CA VAL A 52 -4.25 0.25 -0.35
C VAL A 52 -5.58 0.84 -0.76
N GLN A 53 -5.65 1.36 -1.99
CA GLN A 53 -6.87 1.90 -2.57
C GLN A 53 -6.83 1.79 -4.10
N LYS A 54 -7.91 1.28 -4.70
CA LYS A 54 -8.01 1.07 -6.15
C LYS A 54 -6.84 0.20 -6.65
N ASP A 55 -6.05 0.70 -7.58
CA ASP A 55 -4.91 0.01 -8.19
C ASP A 55 -3.55 0.51 -7.66
N LEU A 56 -3.56 1.20 -6.52
CA LEU A 56 -2.39 1.77 -5.89
C LEU A 56 -2.19 1.27 -4.46
N ILE A 57 -0.92 1.07 -4.11
CA ILE A 57 -0.46 0.98 -2.74
C ILE A 57 0.46 2.17 -2.48
N TYR A 58 0.13 2.97 -1.48
CA TYR A 58 0.99 4.02 -0.96
C TYR A 58 1.73 3.50 0.25
N ILE A 59 3.07 3.53 0.22
CA ILE A 59 3.89 3.09 1.34
C ILE A 59 4.74 4.23 1.87
N LYS A 60 4.83 4.32 3.19
CA LYS A 60 5.54 5.40 3.88
C LYS A 60 6.02 4.96 5.25
N ASP A 61 7.21 5.45 5.63
CA ASP A 61 7.61 5.58 7.02
C ASP A 61 7.24 7.01 7.49
N SER A 62 6.31 7.11 8.42
CA SER A 62 5.85 8.38 9.00
C SER A 62 6.66 8.82 10.20
N SER A 63 7.75 8.12 10.57
CA SER A 63 8.72 8.62 11.54
C SER A 63 9.40 9.88 10.99
N ASN A 64 10.00 10.69 11.86
CA ASN A 64 10.75 11.90 11.44
C ASN A 64 11.99 11.60 10.58
N GLY A 65 12.05 10.39 10.03
CA GLY A 65 13.13 9.90 9.22
C GLY A 65 13.02 10.29 7.76
N SER A 66 14.10 10.22 7.12
CA SER A 66 14.39 10.57 5.74
C SER A 66 13.98 9.51 4.72
N ILE A 67 13.23 8.48 5.11
CA ILE A 67 12.72 7.48 4.15
C ILE A 67 11.52 8.08 3.45
N GLY A 68 11.63 8.31 2.15
CA GLY A 68 10.55 8.85 1.34
C GLY A 68 9.30 7.97 1.33
N ALA A 69 8.29 8.46 0.66
CA ALA A 69 7.09 7.70 0.37
C ALA A 69 7.14 7.18 -1.07
N TYR A 70 6.38 6.12 -1.35
CA TYR A 70 6.37 5.47 -2.64
C TYR A 70 4.95 5.09 -3.04
N TYR A 71 4.66 5.16 -4.33
CA TYR A 71 3.46 4.61 -4.95
C TYR A 71 3.80 3.31 -5.69
N LEU A 72 3.01 2.27 -5.45
CA LEU A 72 3.16 0.99 -6.09
C LEU A 72 1.95 0.67 -6.95
N ARG A 73 2.19 0.24 -8.17
CA ARG A 73 1.17 -0.41 -8.99
C ARG A 73 1.17 -1.90 -8.71
N PHE A 74 -0.01 -2.49 -8.65
CA PHE A 74 -0.15 -3.90 -8.37
C PHE A 74 -1.26 -4.56 -9.18
N ASN A 75 -1.16 -5.87 -9.30
CA ASN A 75 -2.24 -6.76 -9.68
C ASN A 75 -2.46 -7.78 -8.57
N GLN A 76 -3.66 -8.31 -8.46
CA GLN A 76 -3.94 -9.32 -7.45
C GLN A 76 -4.81 -10.45 -7.99
N THR A 77 -4.67 -11.62 -7.37
CA THR A 77 -5.60 -12.74 -7.44
C THR A 77 -6.16 -13.02 -6.04
N HIS A 78 -6.98 -14.06 -5.91
CA HIS A 78 -7.42 -14.50 -4.59
C HIS A 78 -6.24 -14.78 -3.63
N ASN A 79 -5.17 -15.39 -4.14
CA ASN A 79 -4.05 -15.90 -3.34
C ASN A 79 -2.76 -15.09 -3.45
N SER A 80 -2.69 -14.08 -4.30
CA SER A 80 -1.45 -13.37 -4.60
C SER A 80 -1.64 -11.87 -4.77
N LEU A 81 -0.56 -11.14 -4.46
CA LEU A 81 -0.41 -9.71 -4.69
C LEU A 81 0.91 -9.51 -5.45
N HIS A 82 0.86 -8.93 -6.63
CA HIS A 82 2.02 -8.70 -7.49
C HIS A 82 2.27 -7.21 -7.62
N ILE A 83 3.37 -6.73 -7.08
CA ILE A 83 3.85 -5.36 -7.29
C ILE A 83 4.56 -5.31 -8.62
N THR A 84 4.05 -4.50 -9.54
CA THR A 84 4.54 -4.44 -10.93
C THR A 84 5.45 -3.25 -11.19
N LYS A 85 5.19 -2.12 -10.53
CA LYS A 85 5.96 -0.88 -10.65
C LYS A 85 6.00 -0.15 -9.33
N ILE A 86 7.08 0.60 -9.10
CA ILE A 86 7.28 1.45 -7.93
C ILE A 86 7.67 2.84 -8.42
N TYR A 87 7.16 3.87 -7.76
CA TYR A 87 7.45 5.27 -8.02
C TYR A 87 7.77 5.98 -6.72
N ILE A 88 8.73 6.89 -6.75
CA ILE A 88 9.02 7.78 -5.63
C ILE A 88 7.94 8.86 -5.60
N ASP A 89 7.32 9.07 -4.45
CA ASP A 89 6.47 10.23 -4.20
C ASP A 89 7.35 11.48 -4.03
N HIS A 90 7.31 12.38 -4.99
CA HIS A 90 8.05 13.65 -4.94
C HIS A 90 7.13 14.86 -4.69
N GLY A 91 5.85 14.60 -4.38
CA GLY A 91 4.84 15.64 -4.21
C GLY A 91 4.46 16.31 -5.54
N HIS A 92 3.90 17.51 -5.44
CA HIS A 92 3.54 18.35 -6.60
C HIS A 92 4.61 19.39 -6.94
N GLU A 93 5.84 19.16 -6.49
CA GLU A 93 6.92 20.08 -6.85
C GLU A 93 7.28 19.87 -8.31
N ASP A 94 7.08 20.90 -9.11
CA ASP A 94 7.58 20.97 -10.48
C ASP A 94 9.11 20.93 -10.42
N SER A 95 9.68 19.76 -10.46
CA SER A 95 11.13 19.62 -10.56
C SER A 95 11.54 20.05 -11.95
N PRO A 96 12.42 21.04 -12.09
CA PRO A 96 12.91 21.48 -13.40
C PRO A 96 13.67 20.37 -14.16
N CYS A 97 13.94 19.23 -13.51
CA CYS A 97 14.60 18.07 -14.12
C CYS A 97 13.62 17.09 -14.82
N TYR A 98 12.32 17.27 -14.65
CA TYR A 98 11.30 16.39 -15.23
C TYR A 98 10.31 17.21 -16.05
N GLU A 99 10.58 17.34 -17.35
CA GLU A 99 9.78 18.13 -18.30
C GLU A 99 8.32 17.67 -18.44
N GLN A 100 7.96 16.52 -17.87
CA GLN A 100 6.63 15.93 -18.04
C GLN A 100 5.82 15.82 -16.75
N GLY A 101 6.34 16.24 -15.60
CA GLY A 101 5.69 16.05 -14.31
C GLY A 101 5.43 14.57 -14.03
N GLY A 102 5.16 14.20 -12.80
CA GLY A 102 4.80 12.84 -12.42
C GLY A 102 5.84 12.18 -11.50
N ASP A 103 5.45 11.03 -10.98
CA ASP A 103 6.28 10.28 -10.05
C ASP A 103 7.50 9.66 -10.73
N ILE A 104 8.61 9.61 -10.00
CA ILE A 104 9.88 9.09 -10.52
C ILE A 104 9.87 7.57 -10.44
N PRO A 105 10.01 6.85 -11.58
CA PRO A 105 10.05 5.40 -11.56
C PRO A 105 11.31 4.89 -10.85
N VAL A 106 11.13 3.83 -10.05
CA VAL A 106 12.22 3.11 -9.40
C VAL A 106 12.66 1.95 -10.28
N GLU A 107 13.94 1.88 -10.59
CA GLU A 107 14.51 0.84 -11.44
C GLU A 107 15.08 -0.35 -10.64
N ALA A 108 15.42 -0.14 -9.37
CA ALA A 108 15.99 -1.16 -8.51
C ALA A 108 15.61 -0.98 -7.05
N ILE A 109 15.56 -2.10 -6.32
CA ILE A 109 15.28 -2.08 -4.88
C ILE A 109 16.51 -1.60 -4.10
N ASP A 110 16.34 -0.53 -3.37
CA ASP A 110 17.34 0.05 -2.49
C ASP A 110 17.12 -0.37 -1.01
N ARG A 111 17.91 0.23 -0.12
CA ARG A 111 17.82 -0.01 1.32
C ARG A 111 16.49 0.46 1.90
N ASN A 112 15.96 1.59 1.41
CA ASN A 112 14.72 2.18 1.92
C ASN A 112 13.53 1.29 1.59
N LEU A 113 13.44 0.82 0.35
CA LEU A 113 12.40 -0.10 -0.08
C LEU A 113 12.45 -1.43 0.69
N ARG A 114 13.66 -1.95 0.97
CA ARG A 114 13.82 -3.14 1.83
C ARG A 114 13.31 -2.91 3.24
N PHE A 115 13.61 -1.76 3.83
CA PHE A 115 13.07 -1.39 5.13
C PHE A 115 11.54 -1.33 5.13
N LEU A 116 10.93 -0.92 4.03
CA LEU A 116 9.49 -0.85 3.83
C LEU A 116 8.83 -2.20 3.49
N GLY A 117 9.60 -3.29 3.42
CA GLY A 117 9.12 -4.65 3.20
C GLY A 117 9.22 -5.16 1.76
N LEU A 118 9.88 -4.44 0.85
CA LEU A 118 10.02 -4.81 -0.56
C LEU A 118 11.45 -5.27 -0.86
N ASN A 119 11.61 -6.43 -1.51
CA ASN A 119 12.93 -7.01 -1.79
C ASN A 119 13.23 -7.26 -3.26
N ALA A 120 12.23 -7.20 -4.09
CA ALA A 120 12.36 -7.40 -5.53
C ALA A 120 11.47 -6.41 -6.31
N LEU A 121 11.77 -6.25 -7.59
CA LEU A 121 10.92 -5.55 -8.54
C LEU A 121 10.99 -6.31 -9.88
N PRO A 122 9.89 -6.94 -10.32
CA PRO A 122 8.61 -7.05 -9.62
C PRO A 122 8.68 -7.90 -8.33
N GLU A 123 7.76 -7.64 -7.38
CA GLU A 123 7.66 -8.42 -6.16
C GLU A 123 6.38 -9.27 -6.19
N HIS A 124 6.48 -10.52 -5.74
CA HIS A 124 5.37 -11.46 -5.74
C HIS A 124 5.09 -11.96 -4.32
N PHE A 125 4.00 -11.48 -3.74
CA PHE A 125 3.54 -11.93 -2.45
C PHE A 125 2.45 -12.99 -2.58
N LYS A 126 2.57 -14.06 -1.78
CA LYS A 126 1.46 -14.92 -1.42
C LYS A 126 0.64 -14.23 -0.33
N LYS A 127 -0.66 -14.21 -0.47
CA LYS A 127 -1.60 -13.81 0.57
C LYS A 127 -1.84 -15.00 1.50
N GLU A 128 -1.17 -15.06 2.65
CA GLU A 128 -1.38 -16.14 3.63
C GLU A 128 -2.67 -15.92 4.42
N ALA A 129 -2.95 -14.67 4.78
CA ALA A 129 -4.18 -14.26 5.43
C ALA A 129 -4.48 -12.80 5.15
N ILE A 130 -5.73 -12.48 4.88
CA ILE A 130 -6.24 -11.10 4.87
C ILE A 130 -7.65 -11.15 5.45
N ASN A 131 -7.85 -10.43 6.54
CA ASN A 131 -9.15 -10.26 7.18
C ASN A 131 -9.37 -8.81 7.59
N GLY A 132 -10.44 -8.52 8.33
CA GLY A 132 -10.76 -7.15 8.72
C GLY A 132 -9.68 -6.42 9.52
N ASN A 133 -8.77 -7.15 10.21
CA ASN A 133 -7.82 -6.58 11.16
C ASN A 133 -6.36 -6.94 10.88
N HIS A 134 -6.09 -8.04 10.18
CA HIS A 134 -4.74 -8.53 9.96
C HIS A 134 -4.52 -8.92 8.52
N MET A 135 -3.29 -8.67 8.03
CA MET A 135 -2.81 -9.12 6.74
C MET A 135 -1.45 -9.78 6.92
N ILE A 136 -1.28 -10.94 6.28
CA ILE A 136 0.00 -11.64 6.21
C ILE A 136 0.33 -11.88 4.74
N LEU A 137 1.44 -11.29 4.33
CA LEU A 137 2.02 -11.45 3.00
C LEU A 137 3.36 -12.16 3.12
N SER A 138 3.65 -13.09 2.21
CA SER A 138 4.95 -13.75 2.18
C SER A 138 5.53 -13.86 0.78
N THR A 139 6.85 -13.84 0.72
CA THR A 139 7.67 -14.24 -0.42
C THR A 139 8.43 -15.52 -0.06
N GLU A 140 9.32 -16.00 -0.90
CA GLU A 140 10.23 -17.09 -0.54
C GLU A 140 11.20 -16.72 0.59
N LYS A 141 11.48 -15.41 0.77
CA LYS A 141 12.48 -14.90 1.71
C LYS A 141 11.90 -14.28 2.97
N LEU A 142 10.74 -13.67 2.87
CA LEU A 142 10.16 -12.86 3.94
C LEU A 142 8.70 -13.21 4.19
N ARG A 143 8.28 -12.99 5.43
CA ARG A 143 6.87 -12.93 5.82
C ARG A 143 6.60 -11.60 6.53
N LEU A 144 5.70 -10.81 5.98
CA LEU A 144 5.28 -9.51 6.49
C LEU A 144 3.95 -9.66 7.22
N LYS A 145 3.87 -9.13 8.42
CA LYS A 145 2.63 -9.13 9.22
C LYS A 145 2.18 -7.70 9.44
N PHE A 146 0.92 -7.45 9.14
CA PHE A 146 0.30 -6.13 9.25
C PHE A 146 -0.93 -6.19 10.14
N LYS A 147 -1.21 -5.07 10.77
CA LYS A 147 -2.45 -4.79 11.49
C LYS A 147 -3.18 -3.65 10.79
N LYS A 148 -4.49 -3.74 10.65
CA LYS A 148 -5.31 -2.65 10.12
C LYS A 148 -5.34 -1.50 11.12
N PHE A 149 -5.13 -0.31 10.59
CA PHE A 149 -5.13 0.93 11.38
C PHE A 149 -6.50 1.59 11.36
#